data_c5b44e5cc6b5191b0bbddc092d20a2bd
#
_entry.id   c5b44e5cc6b5191b0bbddc092d20a2bd
#
_cell.length_a   1.000
_cell.length_b   1.000
_cell.length_c   1.000
_cell.angle_alpha   90.00
_cell.angle_beta   90.00
_cell.angle_gamma   90.00
#
_symmetry.space_group_name_H-M   'P 1'
#
loop_
_entity.id
_entity.type
_entity.pdbx_description
1 polymer ?
#
loop_
_entity_poly.entity_id
_entity_poly.type
_entity_poly.pdbx_seq_one_letter_code
_entity_poly.pdbx_strand_id
1 'polypeptide(L)'
;MKKMFKLAGVMLLAVIAASSCKKENRPLDLSLNPVGTLATPNDNADVKLDPTSSANVLFKWDAATTDDGGLILYQIAFDKEGGDFSKPVYKAVSDGGGVKTEITLTHKDLNKIANSAGIASSSTGKLKWTIIASKGTNAKPSSASRTLQIERPAGFAENPAELYLTGSATEGGADLSKAVKLKKVEDGIFEVYTSLKAGDYYLTDKNTDGGKKYYIDNGIIKEGTSAVTVTGAAKTFRLNYDFTSATTKSVEIQSIGLYMSAYGTEIGTLSYIGNGVFEAPKIAVEFYQFSWGRDERYKFIIHTAAGLEYAGSVNANNVAPAGQPASYFNLVPVTNSQWDNTYKFDPSADKKNVKVDVMLQPNAYTHKVTVL
;
A
#
# COMPACT_ATOMS: atom_id res chain seq x y z
N MET A 1 52.47 56.32 19.30
CA MET A 1 52.52 55.14 18.44
C MET A 1 51.57 53.99 18.88
N LYS A 2 51.52 53.56 20.17
CA LYS A 2 50.58 52.44 20.56
C LYS A 2 49.08 52.70 20.39
N LYS A 3 48.58 53.94 20.44
CA LYS A 3 47.14 54.27 20.22
C LYS A 3 46.76 54.23 18.75
N MET A 4 47.63 54.61 17.82
CA MET A 4 47.37 54.58 16.38
C MET A 4 47.29 53.15 15.84
N PHE A 5 48.12 52.23 16.35
CA PHE A 5 48.04 50.82 15.95
C PHE A 5 46.77 50.10 16.41
N LYS A 6 46.22 50.47 17.57
CA LYS A 6 44.95 49.93 18.04
C LYS A 6 43.77 50.43 17.21
N LEU A 7 43.78 51.70 16.75
CA LEU A 7 42.75 52.28 15.92
C LEU A 7 42.78 51.68 14.50
N ALA A 8 43.98 51.44 13.93
CA ALA A 8 44.13 50.82 12.62
C ALA A 8 43.69 49.34 12.65
N GLY A 9 43.96 48.60 13.74
CA GLY A 9 43.52 47.22 13.93
C GLY A 9 41.99 47.09 14.03
N VAL A 10 41.31 48.01 14.74
CA VAL A 10 39.88 48.02 14.87
C VAL A 10 39.18 48.41 13.53
N MET A 11 39.76 49.36 12.78
CA MET A 11 39.27 49.70 11.43
C MET A 11 39.42 48.56 10.44
N LEU A 12 40.54 47.80 10.49
CA LEU A 12 40.76 46.65 9.63
C LEU A 12 39.76 45.51 9.93
N LEU A 13 39.47 45.25 11.22
CA LEU A 13 38.43 44.29 11.63
C LEU A 13 37.02 44.73 11.21
N ALA A 14 36.71 46.01 11.28
CA ALA A 14 35.40 46.55 10.84
C ALA A 14 35.20 46.42 9.33
N VAL A 15 36.26 46.57 8.51
CA VAL A 15 36.18 46.42 7.05
C VAL A 15 36.02 44.94 6.66
N ILE A 16 36.62 44.00 7.39
CA ILE A 16 36.45 42.56 7.15
C ILE A 16 35.04 42.09 7.56
N ALA A 17 34.47 42.65 8.63
CA ALA A 17 33.08 42.35 9.02
C ALA A 17 32.04 42.91 8.06
N ALA A 18 32.33 44.01 7.36
CA ALA A 18 31.42 44.61 6.38
C ALA A 18 31.46 43.89 5.01
N SER A 19 32.48 43.10 4.72
CA SER A 19 32.56 42.31 3.48
C SER A 19 32.01 40.89 3.63
N SER A 20 31.60 40.47 4.82
CA SER A 20 30.99 39.17 5.08
C SER A 20 29.47 39.29 4.91
N CYS A 21 28.94 38.56 3.95
CA CYS A 21 27.53 38.39 3.64
C CYS A 21 26.88 39.46 2.77
N LYS A 22 27.34 39.64 1.56
CA LYS A 22 26.36 39.81 0.48
C LYS A 22 25.66 38.49 0.31
N LYS A 23 24.48 38.35 0.93
CA LYS A 23 23.53 37.33 0.59
C LYS A 23 23.15 37.60 -0.87
N GLU A 24 23.84 36.94 -1.80
CA GLU A 24 23.37 36.95 -3.19
C GLU A 24 21.98 36.32 -3.16
N ASN A 25 20.95 37.16 -3.11
CA ASN A 25 19.60 36.76 -3.42
C ASN A 25 19.61 36.45 -4.93
N ARG A 26 20.10 35.29 -5.30
CA ARG A 26 19.88 34.79 -6.65
C ARG A 26 18.37 34.59 -6.76
N PRO A 27 17.68 35.28 -7.67
CA PRO A 27 16.28 35.00 -7.90
C PRO A 27 16.13 33.51 -8.22
N LEU A 28 15.14 32.87 -7.63
CA LEU A 28 14.87 31.46 -7.88
C LEU A 28 14.59 31.28 -9.36
N ASP A 29 15.47 30.61 -10.07
CA ASP A 29 15.24 30.26 -11.47
C ASP A 29 14.22 29.12 -11.56
N LEU A 30 13.03 29.45 -12.07
CA LEU A 30 11.94 28.52 -12.32
C LEU A 30 11.77 28.24 -13.83
N SER A 31 12.78 28.55 -14.67
CA SER A 31 12.75 28.21 -16.08
C SER A 31 12.53 26.71 -16.26
N LEU A 32 11.62 26.35 -17.12
CA LEU A 32 11.27 24.96 -17.40
C LEU A 32 10.73 24.87 -18.83
N ASN A 33 11.41 24.11 -19.68
CA ASN A 33 10.90 23.68 -20.96
C ASN A 33 10.19 22.33 -20.77
N PRO A 34 8.94 22.18 -21.22
CA PRO A 34 8.18 20.96 -21.01
C PRO A 34 8.79 19.75 -21.73
N VAL A 35 8.34 18.55 -21.39
CA VAL A 35 8.64 17.34 -22.14
C VAL A 35 8.12 17.50 -23.57
N GLY A 36 9.02 17.30 -24.55
CA GLY A 36 8.67 17.42 -25.98
C GLY A 36 8.23 16.09 -26.59
N THR A 37 8.88 14.99 -26.20
CA THR A 37 8.68 13.67 -26.79
C THR A 37 8.24 12.64 -25.75
N LEU A 38 7.19 11.91 -26.07
CA LEU A 38 6.81 10.70 -25.34
C LEU A 38 7.39 9.49 -26.14
N ALA A 39 8.18 8.63 -25.48
CA ALA A 39 8.92 7.57 -26.18
C ALA A 39 8.15 6.23 -26.22
N THR A 40 7.62 5.79 -25.11
CA THR A 40 6.85 4.52 -25.03
C THR A 40 5.75 4.62 -23.97
N PRO A 41 4.61 3.92 -24.14
CA PRO A 41 4.19 3.14 -25.31
C PRO A 41 3.98 4.01 -26.57
N ASN A 42 3.92 3.36 -27.74
CA ASN A 42 3.56 4.05 -28.98
C ASN A 42 2.15 4.61 -28.90
N ASP A 43 1.88 5.66 -29.70
CA ASP A 43 0.51 6.16 -29.79
C ASP A 43 -0.43 5.10 -30.36
N ASN A 44 -1.63 4.98 -29.77
CA ASN A 44 -2.64 3.96 -30.04
C ASN A 44 -2.13 2.51 -29.83
N ALA A 45 -1.17 2.29 -28.95
CA ALA A 45 -0.74 0.94 -28.60
C ALA A 45 -1.88 0.16 -27.95
N ASP A 46 -2.06 -1.09 -28.36
CA ASP A 46 -3.04 -2.01 -27.79
C ASP A 46 -2.50 -2.61 -26.49
N VAL A 47 -3.29 -2.56 -25.42
CA VAL A 47 -2.99 -3.15 -24.13
C VAL A 47 -4.19 -3.96 -23.67
N LYS A 48 -4.09 -5.28 -23.76
CA LYS A 48 -5.04 -6.20 -23.15
C LYS A 48 -4.68 -6.41 -21.70
N LEU A 49 -5.53 -5.94 -20.80
CA LEU A 49 -5.26 -5.99 -19.36
C LEU A 49 -5.51 -7.38 -18.79
N ASP A 50 -4.54 -7.85 -18.00
CA ASP A 50 -4.67 -9.02 -17.14
C ASP A 50 -4.19 -8.65 -15.72
N PRO A 51 -5.09 -8.20 -14.83
CA PRO A 51 -4.75 -7.79 -13.47
C PRO A 51 -4.29 -8.94 -12.56
N THR A 52 -4.44 -10.19 -13.00
CA THR A 52 -3.99 -11.37 -12.25
C THR A 52 -2.53 -11.69 -12.53
N SER A 53 -2.00 -11.18 -13.64
CA SER A 53 -0.61 -11.40 -14.02
C SER A 53 0.33 -10.38 -13.37
N SER A 54 1.63 -10.66 -13.40
CA SER A 54 2.69 -9.72 -13.03
C SER A 54 3.09 -8.79 -14.20
N ALA A 55 2.31 -8.76 -15.28
CA ALA A 55 2.61 -7.93 -16.44
C ALA A 55 2.53 -6.44 -16.11
N ASN A 56 3.44 -5.69 -16.74
CA ASN A 56 3.60 -4.26 -16.53
C ASN A 56 3.68 -3.54 -17.87
N VAL A 57 3.29 -2.26 -17.86
CA VAL A 57 3.49 -1.35 -18.99
C VAL A 57 4.48 -0.26 -18.57
N LEU A 58 5.53 -0.13 -19.34
CA LEU A 58 6.57 0.88 -19.12
C LEU A 58 6.23 2.13 -19.95
N PHE A 59 6.17 3.27 -19.28
CA PHE A 59 6.02 4.59 -19.88
C PHE A 59 7.37 5.31 -19.83
N LYS A 60 7.84 5.83 -20.96
CA LYS A 60 9.08 6.61 -21.08
C LYS A 60 8.87 7.88 -21.88
N TRP A 61 9.69 8.88 -21.59
CA TRP A 61 9.71 10.18 -22.27
C TRP A 61 11.10 10.80 -22.24
N ASP A 62 11.33 11.80 -23.09
CA ASP A 62 12.56 12.56 -23.06
C ASP A 62 12.55 13.57 -21.90
N ALA A 63 13.73 13.87 -21.36
CA ALA A 63 13.86 14.80 -20.26
C ALA A 63 13.40 16.21 -20.65
N ALA A 64 12.65 16.86 -19.75
CA ALA A 64 12.46 18.30 -19.81
C ALA A 64 13.78 19.01 -19.48
N THR A 65 13.93 20.29 -19.87
CA THR A 65 15.15 21.06 -19.66
C THR A 65 14.90 22.32 -18.85
N THR A 66 15.93 22.80 -18.16
CA THR A 66 15.96 24.07 -17.43
C THR A 66 17.24 24.82 -17.81
N ASP A 67 17.21 26.15 -17.68
CA ASP A 67 18.37 26.97 -18.08
C ASP A 67 19.55 26.81 -17.11
N ASP A 68 19.27 26.49 -15.84
CA ASP A 68 20.26 26.31 -14.79
C ASP A 68 20.63 24.83 -14.50
N GLY A 69 20.06 23.87 -15.25
CA GLY A 69 20.25 22.42 -15.01
C GLY A 69 19.66 21.91 -13.69
N GLY A 70 18.74 22.67 -13.08
CA GLY A 70 18.14 22.33 -11.78
C GLY A 70 17.27 21.06 -11.84
N LEU A 71 16.96 20.51 -10.67
CA LEU A 71 16.16 19.30 -10.51
C LEU A 71 14.75 19.48 -11.08
N ILE A 72 14.35 18.57 -11.95
CA ILE A 72 13.01 18.45 -12.49
C ILE A 72 12.37 17.18 -11.95
N LEU A 73 11.11 17.29 -11.52
CA LEU A 73 10.29 16.16 -11.11
C LEU A 73 9.19 15.92 -12.16
N TYR A 74 8.82 14.67 -12.33
CA TYR A 74 7.86 14.23 -13.33
C TYR A 74 6.67 13.52 -12.71
N GLN A 75 5.49 13.79 -13.26
CA GLN A 75 4.26 13.02 -13.03
C GLN A 75 3.69 12.59 -14.37
N ILE A 76 3.19 11.36 -14.44
CA ILE A 76 2.29 10.94 -15.51
C ILE A 76 0.87 11.33 -15.15
N ALA A 77 0.11 11.79 -16.13
CA ALA A 77 -1.31 12.08 -16.00
C ALA A 77 -2.10 11.27 -17.03
N PHE A 78 -3.22 10.69 -16.61
CA PHE A 78 -4.16 9.98 -17.47
C PHE A 78 -5.49 10.71 -17.52
N ASP A 79 -6.12 10.65 -18.70
CA ASP A 79 -7.44 11.23 -18.93
C ASP A 79 -8.27 10.32 -19.85
N LYS A 80 -9.58 10.52 -19.86
CA LYS A 80 -10.48 9.84 -20.78
C LYS A 80 -10.24 10.27 -22.23
N GLU A 81 -10.75 9.52 -23.17
CA GLU A 81 -10.80 9.94 -24.57
C GLU A 81 -11.47 11.32 -24.71
N GLY A 82 -10.82 12.24 -25.43
CA GLY A 82 -11.29 13.63 -25.57
C GLY A 82 -10.98 14.56 -24.37
N GLY A 83 -10.39 14.06 -23.29
CA GLY A 83 -9.95 14.88 -22.16
C GLY A 83 -8.77 15.79 -22.53
N ASP A 84 -8.66 16.91 -21.82
CA ASP A 84 -7.63 17.97 -22.00
C ASP A 84 -6.60 18.04 -20.88
N PHE A 85 -6.65 17.09 -19.94
CA PHE A 85 -5.82 17.01 -18.73
C PHE A 85 -5.99 18.17 -17.74
N SER A 86 -7.02 19.02 -17.89
CA SER A 86 -7.36 20.03 -16.88
C SER A 86 -7.83 19.39 -15.56
N LYS A 87 -8.51 18.26 -15.66
CA LYS A 87 -8.94 17.41 -14.53
C LYS A 87 -8.68 15.95 -14.86
N PRO A 88 -7.42 15.54 -14.85
CA PRO A 88 -7.06 14.17 -15.23
C PRO A 88 -7.67 13.16 -14.24
N VAL A 89 -8.09 12.01 -14.74
CA VAL A 89 -8.70 10.95 -13.92
C VAL A 89 -7.70 10.28 -12.97
N TYR A 90 -6.39 10.40 -13.30
CA TYR A 90 -5.33 9.84 -12.46
C TYR A 90 -4.00 10.57 -12.68
N LYS A 91 -3.21 10.71 -11.61
CA LYS A 91 -1.81 11.16 -11.66
C LYS A 91 -0.94 10.30 -10.76
N ALA A 92 0.27 10.03 -11.21
CA ALA A 92 1.30 9.37 -10.41
C ALA A 92 2.66 10.02 -10.60
N VAL A 93 3.46 10.00 -9.55
CA VAL A 93 4.87 10.43 -9.59
C VAL A 93 5.69 9.38 -10.32
N SER A 94 6.64 9.80 -11.17
CA SER A 94 7.51 8.87 -11.90
C SER A 94 8.42 8.08 -10.96
N ASP A 95 9.03 7.02 -11.48
CA ASP A 95 9.95 6.17 -10.72
C ASP A 95 11.10 6.98 -10.12
N GLY A 96 11.66 6.48 -9.02
CA GLY A 96 12.73 7.17 -8.29
C GLY A 96 12.25 8.42 -7.56
N GLY A 97 10.99 8.46 -7.11
CA GLY A 97 10.44 9.62 -6.40
C GLY A 97 10.20 10.84 -7.28
N GLY A 98 9.96 10.63 -8.57
CA GLY A 98 9.67 11.69 -9.54
C GLY A 98 10.88 12.13 -10.37
N VAL A 99 12.05 11.57 -10.16
CA VAL A 99 13.28 12.03 -10.84
C VAL A 99 13.50 11.33 -12.19
N LYS A 100 13.05 10.07 -12.31
CA LYS A 100 13.25 9.32 -13.55
C LYS A 100 12.27 9.75 -14.64
N THR A 101 12.73 9.67 -15.88
CA THR A 101 11.92 9.90 -17.09
C THR A 101 11.17 8.64 -17.53
N GLU A 102 10.75 7.84 -16.56
CA GLU A 102 10.00 6.63 -16.77
C GLU A 102 9.10 6.32 -15.57
N ILE A 103 8.04 5.55 -15.81
CA ILE A 103 7.21 4.94 -14.78
C ILE A 103 6.72 3.58 -15.27
N THR A 104 6.73 2.60 -14.37
CA THR A 104 6.20 1.26 -14.62
C THR A 104 4.86 1.11 -13.91
N LEU A 105 3.79 0.85 -14.66
CA LEU A 105 2.45 0.60 -14.11
C LEU A 105 2.04 -0.85 -14.33
N THR A 106 1.47 -1.47 -13.32
CA THR A 106 0.93 -2.84 -13.44
C THR A 106 -0.36 -2.85 -14.27
N HIS A 107 -0.71 -4.00 -14.84
CA HIS A 107 -2.01 -4.18 -15.48
C HIS A 107 -3.18 -3.93 -14.50
N LYS A 108 -2.98 -4.20 -13.20
CA LYS A 108 -3.95 -3.88 -12.16
C LYS A 108 -4.17 -2.37 -12.00
N ASP A 109 -3.08 -1.58 -12.00
CA ASP A 109 -3.17 -0.12 -11.91
C ASP A 109 -3.86 0.47 -13.14
N LEU A 110 -3.47 0.01 -14.33
CA LEU A 110 -4.10 0.43 -15.59
C LEU A 110 -5.57 0.07 -15.66
N ASN A 111 -6.00 -1.08 -15.10
CA ASN A 111 -7.42 -1.45 -15.03
C ASN A 111 -8.23 -0.48 -14.15
N LYS A 112 -7.66 -0.06 -13.01
CA LYS A 112 -8.28 0.98 -12.14
C LYS A 112 -8.37 2.32 -12.86
N ILE A 113 -7.29 2.75 -13.52
CA ILE A 113 -7.25 4.00 -14.28
C ILE A 113 -8.27 3.98 -15.42
N ALA A 114 -8.34 2.89 -16.17
CA ALA A 114 -9.31 2.70 -17.26
C ALA A 114 -10.76 2.75 -16.76
N ASN A 115 -11.04 2.11 -15.59
CA ASN A 115 -12.35 2.22 -14.94
C ASN A 115 -12.69 3.67 -14.57
N SER A 116 -11.75 4.40 -13.98
CA SER A 116 -11.93 5.82 -13.63
C SER A 116 -12.13 6.71 -14.87
N ALA A 117 -11.57 6.30 -16.02
CA ALA A 117 -11.79 6.96 -17.30
C ALA A 117 -13.14 6.60 -17.95
N GLY A 118 -13.93 5.71 -17.34
CA GLY A 118 -15.26 5.30 -17.83
C GLY A 118 -15.24 4.17 -18.86
N ILE A 119 -14.10 3.49 -19.06
CA ILE A 119 -14.06 2.29 -19.92
C ILE A 119 -14.73 1.15 -19.16
N ALA A 120 -15.81 0.59 -19.69
CA ALA A 120 -16.57 -0.47 -19.05
C ALA A 120 -15.77 -1.79 -18.99
N SER A 121 -16.13 -2.68 -18.05
CA SER A 121 -15.60 -4.04 -17.98
C SER A 121 -15.95 -4.82 -19.26
N SER A 122 -15.10 -5.77 -19.64
CA SER A 122 -15.23 -6.57 -20.88
C SER A 122 -15.38 -5.72 -22.15
N SER A 123 -14.84 -4.51 -22.15
CA SER A 123 -14.87 -3.62 -23.30
C SER A 123 -13.50 -3.04 -23.62
N THR A 124 -13.37 -2.58 -24.86
CA THR A 124 -12.21 -1.82 -25.32
C THR A 124 -12.56 -0.34 -25.34
N GLY A 125 -11.63 0.49 -24.89
CA GLY A 125 -11.75 1.94 -24.92
C GLY A 125 -10.40 2.61 -24.95
N LYS A 126 -10.39 3.93 -25.12
CA LYS A 126 -9.18 4.72 -25.24
C LYS A 126 -8.86 5.48 -23.96
N LEU A 127 -7.62 5.41 -23.55
CA LEU A 127 -7.05 6.10 -22.41
C LEU A 127 -5.94 7.02 -22.87
N LYS A 128 -6.07 8.34 -22.65
CA LYS A 128 -5.03 9.33 -22.97
C LYS A 128 -4.04 9.44 -21.85
N TRP A 129 -2.79 9.73 -22.16
CA TRP A 129 -1.76 10.02 -21.18
C TRP A 129 -0.81 11.12 -21.64
N THR A 130 -0.26 11.86 -20.69
CA THR A 130 0.75 12.90 -20.88
C THR A 130 1.66 12.98 -19.67
N ILE A 131 2.72 13.79 -19.76
CA ILE A 131 3.67 14.02 -18.68
C ILE A 131 3.56 15.48 -18.21
N ILE A 132 3.64 15.68 -16.91
CA ILE A 132 3.76 16.98 -16.27
C ILE A 132 5.16 17.05 -15.66
N ALA A 133 5.99 17.95 -16.16
CA ALA A 133 7.27 18.29 -15.56
C ALA A 133 7.13 19.43 -14.58
N SER A 134 7.85 19.42 -13.46
CA SER A 134 7.82 20.49 -12.46
C SER A 134 9.20 20.83 -11.92
N LYS A 135 9.44 22.13 -11.74
CA LYS A 135 10.59 22.70 -11.06
C LYS A 135 10.12 23.68 -9.99
N GLY A 136 10.24 23.27 -8.73
CA GLY A 136 9.65 24.01 -7.63
C GLY A 136 8.12 24.17 -7.82
N THR A 137 7.64 25.40 -7.84
CA THR A 137 6.21 25.72 -8.04
C THR A 137 5.78 25.81 -9.51
N ASN A 138 6.73 25.81 -10.45
CA ASN A 138 6.43 25.86 -11.88
C ASN A 138 6.20 24.44 -12.41
N ALA A 139 4.99 24.17 -12.87
CA ALA A 139 4.62 22.89 -13.47
C ALA A 139 4.11 23.11 -14.90
N LYS A 140 4.64 22.35 -15.84
CA LYS A 140 4.27 22.44 -17.25
C LYS A 140 3.90 21.05 -17.78
N PRO A 141 2.69 20.88 -18.33
CA PRO A 141 2.34 19.68 -19.09
C PRO A 141 3.17 19.62 -20.38
N SER A 142 3.44 18.39 -20.82
CA SER A 142 3.98 18.16 -22.15
C SER A 142 3.06 18.75 -23.24
N SER A 143 3.64 19.23 -24.33
CA SER A 143 2.88 19.60 -25.52
C SER A 143 2.33 18.38 -26.28
N ALA A 144 2.85 17.19 -25.99
CA ALA A 144 2.44 15.92 -26.57
C ALA A 144 1.55 15.12 -25.62
N SER A 145 0.60 14.39 -26.17
CA SER A 145 -0.13 13.34 -25.49
C SER A 145 -0.23 12.12 -26.38
N ARG A 146 -0.39 10.94 -25.79
CA ARG A 146 -0.60 9.68 -26.50
C ARG A 146 -1.85 9.00 -25.98
N THR A 147 -2.33 8.07 -26.77
CA THR A 147 -3.50 7.24 -26.48
C THR A 147 -3.07 5.78 -26.34
N LEU A 148 -3.70 5.05 -25.42
CA LEU A 148 -3.67 3.61 -25.36
C LEU A 148 -5.04 3.07 -25.73
N GLN A 149 -5.08 1.99 -26.49
CA GLN A 149 -6.27 1.17 -26.69
C GLN A 149 -6.29 0.13 -25.56
N ILE A 150 -7.19 0.26 -24.63
CA ILE A 150 -7.27 -0.60 -23.44
C ILE A 150 -8.41 -1.59 -23.59
N GLU A 151 -8.10 -2.91 -23.60
CA GLU A 151 -9.09 -3.97 -23.43
C GLU A 151 -9.16 -4.35 -21.94
N ARG A 152 -10.29 -4.06 -21.29
CA ARG A 152 -10.50 -4.39 -19.88
C ARG A 152 -11.01 -5.82 -19.71
N PRO A 153 -10.57 -6.55 -18.65
CA PRO A 153 -11.11 -7.85 -18.30
C PRO A 153 -12.57 -7.76 -17.85
N ALA A 154 -13.21 -8.91 -17.68
CA ALA A 154 -14.50 -9.01 -17.04
C ALA A 154 -14.43 -8.46 -15.60
N GLY A 155 -15.43 -7.71 -15.18
CA GLY A 155 -15.58 -7.16 -13.84
C GLY A 155 -16.98 -6.56 -13.71
N PHE A 156 -17.34 -6.15 -12.51
CA PHE A 156 -18.67 -5.61 -12.26
C PHE A 156 -18.73 -4.12 -12.67
N ALA A 157 -19.86 -3.73 -13.25
CA ALA A 157 -20.11 -2.31 -13.60
C ALA A 157 -20.34 -1.46 -12.34
N GLU A 158 -20.90 -2.07 -11.29
CA GLU A 158 -21.12 -1.47 -9.99
C GLU A 158 -20.49 -2.36 -8.92
N ASN A 159 -19.58 -1.78 -8.13
CA ASN A 159 -18.96 -2.49 -7.03
C ASN A 159 -19.88 -2.45 -5.79
N PRO A 160 -19.96 -3.54 -5.00
CA PRO A 160 -20.67 -3.50 -3.74
C PRO A 160 -20.02 -2.48 -2.79
N ALA A 161 -20.86 -1.79 -2.01
CA ALA A 161 -20.35 -0.87 -0.98
C ALA A 161 -19.75 -1.63 0.20
N GLU A 162 -20.37 -2.77 0.56
CA GLU A 162 -19.94 -3.72 1.59
C GLU A 162 -20.03 -5.14 1.03
N LEU A 163 -19.29 -6.05 1.64
CA LEU A 163 -19.29 -7.46 1.25
C LEU A 163 -19.25 -8.34 2.50
N TYR A 164 -20.01 -9.42 2.45
CA TYR A 164 -20.15 -10.39 3.53
C TYR A 164 -20.00 -11.81 3.00
N LEU A 165 -19.43 -12.69 3.82
CA LEU A 165 -19.27 -14.11 3.57
C LEU A 165 -20.22 -14.88 4.48
N THR A 166 -21.04 -15.77 3.93
CA THR A 166 -22.04 -16.56 4.67
C THR A 166 -22.22 -17.94 4.07
N GLY A 167 -22.74 -18.86 4.84
CA GLY A 167 -22.96 -20.24 4.46
C GLY A 167 -22.40 -21.23 5.49
N SER A 168 -22.78 -22.51 5.38
CA SER A 168 -22.41 -23.55 6.36
C SER A 168 -20.90 -23.76 6.52
N ALA A 169 -20.11 -23.38 5.51
CA ALA A 169 -18.66 -23.47 5.56
C ALA A 169 -18.01 -22.35 6.39
N THR A 170 -18.72 -21.23 6.65
CA THR A 170 -18.16 -20.05 7.31
C THR A 170 -18.29 -20.08 8.83
N GLU A 171 -17.58 -19.22 9.53
CA GLU A 171 -17.65 -19.07 10.98
C GLU A 171 -19.02 -18.58 11.45
N GLY A 172 -19.66 -17.69 10.70
CA GLY A 172 -21.01 -17.20 10.97
C GLY A 172 -22.14 -18.19 10.62
N GLY A 173 -21.80 -19.26 9.90
CA GLY A 173 -22.81 -20.20 9.38
C GLY A 173 -23.74 -19.58 8.34
N ALA A 174 -24.93 -20.13 8.20
CA ALA A 174 -25.92 -19.71 7.21
C ALA A 174 -26.80 -18.54 7.67
N ASP A 175 -26.67 -18.08 8.89
CA ASP A 175 -27.40 -16.94 9.46
C ASP A 175 -26.82 -15.63 8.91
N LEU A 176 -27.56 -14.92 8.08
CA LEU A 176 -27.13 -13.66 7.45
C LEU A 176 -26.75 -12.60 8.49
N SER A 177 -27.43 -12.58 9.65
CA SER A 177 -27.10 -11.61 10.72
C SER A 177 -25.71 -11.84 11.33
N LYS A 178 -25.15 -13.05 11.15
CA LYS A 178 -23.82 -13.45 11.59
C LYS A 178 -22.81 -13.56 10.44
N ALA A 179 -23.21 -13.12 9.24
CA ALA A 179 -22.31 -13.14 8.08
C ALA A 179 -21.01 -12.41 8.38
N VAL A 180 -19.90 -13.00 7.98
CA VAL A 180 -18.57 -12.45 8.21
C VAL A 180 -18.35 -11.26 7.30
N LYS A 181 -18.25 -10.05 7.87
CA LYS A 181 -17.98 -8.82 7.12
C LYS A 181 -16.54 -8.83 6.59
N LEU A 182 -16.37 -8.45 5.32
CA LEU A 182 -15.07 -8.28 4.71
C LEU A 182 -14.58 -6.84 4.89
N LYS A 183 -13.26 -6.67 4.98
CA LYS A 183 -12.61 -5.37 4.92
C LYS A 183 -12.63 -4.87 3.48
N LYS A 184 -13.14 -3.68 3.25
CA LYS A 184 -12.94 -2.97 2.00
C LYS A 184 -11.54 -2.37 1.99
N VAL A 185 -10.64 -2.93 1.17
CA VAL A 185 -9.24 -2.48 1.04
C VAL A 185 -9.17 -1.28 0.11
N GLU A 186 -9.90 -1.37 -1.00
CA GLU A 186 -10.07 -0.32 -2.01
C GLU A 186 -11.48 -0.41 -2.60
N ASP A 187 -11.85 0.54 -3.45
CA ASP A 187 -13.15 0.43 -4.11
C ASP A 187 -13.23 -0.84 -4.98
N GLY A 188 -14.26 -1.66 -4.73
CA GLY A 188 -14.44 -2.96 -5.38
C GLY A 188 -13.46 -4.06 -4.93
N ILE A 189 -12.55 -3.81 -3.99
CA ILE A 189 -11.60 -4.82 -3.51
C ILE A 189 -11.82 -5.09 -2.03
N PHE A 190 -12.05 -6.36 -1.71
CA PHE A 190 -12.36 -6.83 -0.36
C PHE A 190 -11.42 -7.93 0.09
N GLU A 191 -11.16 -7.97 1.40
CA GLU A 191 -10.30 -8.96 2.03
C GLU A 191 -10.90 -9.43 3.36
N VAL A 192 -10.69 -10.70 3.68
CA VAL A 192 -11.07 -11.28 4.97
C VAL A 192 -10.08 -12.36 5.38
N TYR A 193 -9.81 -12.42 6.69
CA TYR A 193 -9.15 -13.54 7.34
C TYR A 193 -10.20 -14.32 8.10
N THR A 194 -10.43 -15.57 7.70
CA THR A 194 -11.51 -16.40 8.26
C THR A 194 -11.16 -17.88 8.15
N SER A 195 -11.77 -18.69 8.98
CA SER A 195 -11.71 -20.13 8.84
C SER A 195 -12.86 -20.62 7.97
N LEU A 196 -12.55 -21.54 7.05
CA LEU A 196 -13.53 -22.28 6.27
C LEU A 196 -13.42 -23.76 6.62
N LYS A 197 -14.58 -24.41 6.80
CA LYS A 197 -14.74 -25.87 7.00
C LYS A 197 -15.56 -26.48 5.87
N ALA A 198 -15.67 -27.79 5.82
CA ALA A 198 -16.52 -28.50 4.86
C ALA A 198 -17.97 -27.95 4.90
N GLY A 199 -18.52 -27.63 3.73
CA GLY A 199 -19.83 -27.00 3.55
C GLY A 199 -19.83 -26.02 2.37
N ASP A 200 -20.84 -25.20 2.28
CA ASP A 200 -21.03 -24.26 1.21
C ASP A 200 -20.94 -22.81 1.72
N TYR A 201 -20.45 -21.89 0.87
CA TYR A 201 -20.50 -20.46 1.13
C TYR A 201 -20.81 -19.67 -0.15
N TYR A 202 -21.29 -18.45 0.04
CA TYR A 202 -21.45 -17.44 -1.00
C TYR A 202 -21.16 -16.05 -0.41
N LEU A 203 -21.00 -15.08 -1.29
CA LEU A 203 -20.84 -13.67 -0.93
C LEU A 203 -22.15 -12.92 -1.08
N THR A 204 -22.38 -11.90 -0.28
CA THR A 204 -23.53 -10.99 -0.39
C THR A 204 -23.14 -9.56 -0.07
N ASP A 205 -23.80 -8.59 -0.69
CA ASP A 205 -23.58 -7.17 -0.44
C ASP A 205 -24.33 -6.64 0.80
N LYS A 206 -25.14 -7.49 1.45
CA LYS A 206 -25.88 -7.19 2.67
C LYS A 206 -25.86 -8.37 3.63
N ASN A 207 -25.87 -8.08 4.91
CA ASN A 207 -26.06 -9.08 5.96
C ASN A 207 -27.55 -9.26 6.37
N THR A 208 -28.45 -8.90 5.47
CA THR A 208 -29.90 -9.01 5.60
C THR A 208 -30.48 -9.55 4.29
N ASP A 209 -31.75 -9.90 4.30
CA ASP A 209 -32.44 -10.34 3.08
C ASP A 209 -32.44 -9.28 1.98
N GLY A 210 -32.53 -9.73 0.72
CA GLY A 210 -32.62 -8.88 -0.45
C GLY A 210 -31.27 -8.32 -0.94
N GLY A 211 -30.14 -8.82 -0.43
CA GLY A 211 -28.82 -8.52 -0.97
C GLY A 211 -28.56 -9.25 -2.29
N LYS A 212 -27.74 -8.65 -3.16
CA LYS A 212 -27.14 -9.34 -4.31
C LYS A 212 -26.25 -10.46 -3.79
N LYS A 213 -26.27 -11.60 -4.47
CA LYS A 213 -25.45 -12.76 -4.13
C LYS A 213 -24.40 -12.99 -5.21
N TYR A 214 -23.24 -13.42 -4.78
CA TYR A 214 -22.11 -13.73 -5.65
C TYR A 214 -21.50 -15.05 -5.25
N TYR A 215 -20.97 -15.77 -6.22
CA TYR A 215 -20.25 -17.02 -6.04
C TYR A 215 -18.97 -17.02 -6.88
N ILE A 216 -18.08 -17.96 -6.62
CA ILE A 216 -16.82 -18.11 -7.35
C ILE A 216 -16.91 -19.36 -8.22
N ASP A 217 -16.64 -19.21 -9.50
CA ASP A 217 -16.51 -20.29 -10.45
C ASP A 217 -15.16 -20.18 -11.17
N ASN A 218 -14.28 -21.17 -10.95
CA ASN A 218 -12.94 -21.20 -11.51
C ASN A 218 -12.13 -19.90 -11.26
N GLY A 219 -12.21 -19.35 -10.06
CA GLY A 219 -11.50 -18.13 -9.67
C GLY A 219 -12.12 -16.83 -10.17
N ILE A 220 -13.27 -16.89 -10.82
CA ILE A 220 -14.03 -15.74 -11.31
C ILE A 220 -15.25 -15.50 -10.43
N ILE A 221 -15.44 -14.25 -9.99
CA ILE A 221 -16.62 -13.84 -9.24
C ILE A 221 -17.78 -13.68 -10.22
N LYS A 222 -18.91 -14.32 -9.93
CA LYS A 222 -20.16 -14.24 -10.70
C LYS A 222 -21.31 -13.82 -9.81
N GLU A 223 -22.24 -13.01 -10.32
CA GLU A 223 -23.50 -12.73 -9.66
C GLU A 223 -24.46 -13.90 -9.88
N GLY A 224 -25.13 -14.35 -8.81
CA GLY A 224 -26.07 -15.46 -8.86
C GLY A 224 -26.24 -16.16 -7.52
N THR A 225 -27.10 -17.18 -7.49
CA THR A 225 -27.50 -17.89 -6.27
C THR A 225 -26.71 -19.17 -6.01
N SER A 226 -25.75 -19.52 -6.85
CA SER A 226 -24.87 -20.66 -6.64
C SER A 226 -23.99 -20.45 -5.40
N ALA A 227 -23.42 -21.54 -4.91
CA ALA A 227 -22.50 -21.51 -3.78
C ALA A 227 -21.15 -22.13 -4.16
N VAL A 228 -20.14 -21.83 -3.35
CA VAL A 228 -18.81 -22.44 -3.42
C VAL A 228 -18.76 -23.56 -2.39
N THR A 229 -18.49 -24.77 -2.84
CA THR A 229 -18.35 -25.93 -1.95
C THR A 229 -16.90 -26.04 -1.44
N VAL A 230 -16.74 -26.07 -0.11
CA VAL A 230 -15.48 -26.32 0.57
C VAL A 230 -15.45 -27.77 1.04
N THR A 231 -14.33 -28.45 0.84
CA THR A 231 -14.11 -29.83 1.28
C THR A 231 -12.92 -29.95 2.23
N GLY A 232 -12.89 -31.01 3.03
CA GLY A 232 -11.77 -31.30 3.94
C GLY A 232 -11.90 -30.66 5.33
N ALA A 233 -10.79 -30.69 6.08
CA ALA A 233 -10.72 -30.13 7.42
C ALA A 233 -10.79 -28.60 7.41
N ALA A 234 -11.20 -28.02 8.55
CA ALA A 234 -11.19 -26.57 8.72
C ALA A 234 -9.77 -26.00 8.56
N LYS A 235 -9.66 -24.93 7.80
CA LYS A 235 -8.41 -24.22 7.57
C LYS A 235 -8.66 -22.71 7.59
N THR A 236 -7.64 -21.94 7.96
CA THR A 236 -7.71 -20.48 7.96
C THR A 236 -7.17 -19.92 6.66
N PHE A 237 -7.88 -18.93 6.12
CA PHE A 237 -7.54 -18.33 4.84
C PHE A 237 -7.54 -16.80 4.95
N ARG A 238 -6.69 -16.17 4.14
CA ARG A 238 -6.89 -14.83 3.65
C ARG A 238 -7.54 -14.95 2.27
N LEU A 239 -8.75 -14.41 2.14
CA LEU A 239 -9.52 -14.39 0.90
C LEU A 239 -9.59 -12.96 0.39
N ASN A 240 -9.23 -12.77 -0.88
CA ASN A 240 -9.34 -11.49 -1.58
C ASN A 240 -10.34 -11.62 -2.73
N TYR A 241 -11.21 -10.62 -2.87
CA TYR A 241 -12.22 -10.52 -3.92
C TYR A 241 -12.09 -9.18 -4.60
N ASP A 242 -11.77 -9.18 -5.89
CA ASP A 242 -11.62 -7.99 -6.72
C ASP A 242 -12.78 -7.93 -7.73
N PHE A 243 -13.78 -7.12 -7.44
CA PHE A 243 -14.94 -6.90 -8.30
C PHE A 243 -14.62 -6.07 -9.54
N THR A 244 -13.52 -5.31 -9.52
CA THR A 244 -13.08 -4.50 -10.67
C THR A 244 -12.56 -5.36 -11.81
N SER A 245 -12.08 -6.57 -11.50
CA SER A 245 -11.60 -7.57 -12.44
C SER A 245 -12.39 -8.89 -12.37
N ALA A 246 -13.35 -8.99 -11.47
CA ALA A 246 -14.11 -10.20 -11.15
C ALA A 246 -13.23 -11.40 -10.74
N THR A 247 -12.09 -11.15 -10.08
CA THR A 247 -11.12 -12.19 -9.71
C THR A 247 -11.04 -12.40 -8.20
N THR A 248 -10.58 -13.58 -7.79
CA THR A 248 -10.37 -13.91 -6.38
C THR A 248 -8.99 -14.52 -6.16
N LYS A 249 -8.46 -14.33 -4.94
CA LYS A 249 -7.24 -14.98 -4.48
C LYS A 249 -7.48 -15.56 -3.08
N SER A 250 -7.03 -16.80 -2.87
CA SER A 250 -7.06 -17.47 -1.58
C SER A 250 -5.64 -17.86 -1.17
N VAL A 251 -5.30 -17.56 0.08
CA VAL A 251 -4.01 -17.94 0.68
C VAL A 251 -4.30 -18.60 2.03
N GLU A 252 -3.88 -19.84 2.21
CA GLU A 252 -3.97 -20.53 3.50
C GLU A 252 -2.98 -19.90 4.49
N ILE A 253 -3.47 -19.52 5.67
CA ILE A 253 -2.67 -19.00 6.78
C ILE A 253 -2.52 -20.11 7.82
N GLN A 254 -1.29 -20.49 8.11
CA GLN A 254 -0.98 -21.57 9.05
C GLN A 254 -0.85 -21.06 10.48
N SER A 255 -0.14 -19.95 10.67
CA SER A 255 0.08 -19.31 11.98
C SER A 255 0.66 -17.91 11.82
N ILE A 256 0.79 -17.21 12.93
CA ILE A 256 1.55 -15.95 12.98
C ILE A 256 2.62 -16.08 14.05
N GLY A 257 3.88 -15.78 13.71
CA GLY A 257 5.02 -15.78 14.61
C GLY A 257 5.25 -14.38 15.20
N LEU A 258 5.57 -14.32 16.49
CA LEU A 258 6.09 -13.12 17.14
C LEU A 258 7.61 -13.11 16.98
N TYR A 259 8.11 -12.29 16.07
CA TYR A 259 9.53 -12.17 15.77
C TYR A 259 10.18 -11.10 16.62
N MET A 260 11.25 -11.44 17.32
CA MET A 260 12.03 -10.48 18.10
C MET A 260 13.36 -10.16 17.39
N SER A 261 13.53 -8.88 17.02
CA SER A 261 14.62 -8.43 16.15
C SER A 261 16.00 -8.78 16.69
N ALA A 262 16.26 -8.53 17.97
CA ALA A 262 17.57 -8.74 18.55
C ALA A 262 17.99 -10.22 18.61
N TYR A 263 17.04 -11.13 18.72
CA TYR A 263 17.30 -12.58 18.63
C TYR A 263 17.36 -13.07 17.19
N GLY A 264 16.80 -12.33 16.22
CA GLY A 264 16.72 -12.74 14.82
C GLY A 264 15.80 -13.95 14.59
N THR A 265 14.84 -14.21 15.49
CA THR A 265 13.98 -15.40 15.47
C THR A 265 12.60 -15.10 16.07
N GLU A 266 11.67 -16.01 15.82
CA GLU A 266 10.36 -16.03 16.48
C GLU A 266 10.50 -16.56 17.91
N ILE A 267 9.89 -15.87 18.87
CA ILE A 267 9.85 -16.23 20.28
C ILE A 267 8.53 -16.84 20.72
N GLY A 268 7.54 -16.88 19.82
CA GLY A 268 6.23 -17.47 20.09
C GLY A 268 5.36 -17.52 18.85
N THR A 269 4.35 -18.37 18.89
CA THR A 269 3.42 -18.62 17.78
C THR A 269 2.00 -18.34 18.22
N LEU A 270 1.27 -17.60 17.40
CA LEU A 270 -0.15 -17.27 17.55
C LEU A 270 -0.96 -18.22 16.66
N SER A 271 -2.00 -18.81 17.24
CA SER A 271 -2.96 -19.65 16.55
C SER A 271 -4.27 -18.91 16.28
N TYR A 272 -4.94 -19.26 15.19
CA TYR A 272 -6.23 -18.70 14.88
C TYR A 272 -7.31 -19.13 15.88
N ILE A 273 -8.07 -18.18 16.42
CA ILE A 273 -9.12 -18.43 17.40
C ILE A 273 -10.53 -18.03 16.92
N GLY A 274 -10.64 -17.54 15.67
CA GLY A 274 -11.89 -17.13 15.06
C GLY A 274 -12.00 -15.61 14.85
N ASN A 275 -12.95 -15.20 14.01
CA ASN A 275 -13.26 -13.79 13.76
C ASN A 275 -12.05 -12.92 13.33
N GLY A 276 -11.12 -13.48 12.56
CA GLY A 276 -9.92 -12.77 12.13
C GLY A 276 -8.88 -12.56 13.24
N VAL A 277 -8.96 -13.28 14.35
CA VAL A 277 -8.05 -13.13 15.49
C VAL A 277 -7.10 -14.31 15.59
N PHE A 278 -5.81 -14.00 15.74
CA PHE A 278 -4.76 -14.94 16.12
C PHE A 278 -4.27 -14.60 17.51
N GLU A 279 -4.13 -15.59 18.36
CA GLU A 279 -3.79 -15.43 19.76
C GLU A 279 -2.64 -16.36 20.19
N ALA A 280 -1.73 -15.81 20.97
CA ALA A 280 -0.84 -16.58 21.83
C ALA A 280 -1.19 -16.20 23.30
N PRO A 281 -1.75 -17.11 24.08
CA PRO A 281 -2.21 -16.77 25.44
C PRO A 281 -1.04 -16.50 26.40
N LYS A 282 0.17 -16.99 26.05
CA LYS A 282 1.36 -16.79 26.89
C LYS A 282 2.63 -16.99 26.06
N ILE A 283 3.45 -15.94 26.01
CA ILE A 283 4.81 -15.96 25.46
C ILE A 283 5.74 -15.37 26.52
N ALA A 284 6.86 -16.05 26.79
CA ALA A 284 7.92 -15.49 27.63
C ALA A 284 8.70 -14.46 26.82
N VAL A 285 8.86 -13.27 27.34
CA VAL A 285 9.62 -12.17 26.72
C VAL A 285 10.80 -11.84 27.61
N GLU A 286 11.98 -11.80 27.03
CA GLU A 286 13.18 -11.25 27.64
C GLU A 286 13.86 -10.36 26.61
N PHE A 287 14.20 -9.13 27.00
CA PHE A 287 14.89 -8.19 26.09
C PHE A 287 16.35 -8.61 25.94
N TYR A 288 16.84 -8.60 24.71
CA TYR A 288 18.22 -8.96 24.44
C TYR A 288 19.18 -7.90 25.00
N GLN A 289 20.26 -8.33 25.67
CA GLN A 289 21.28 -7.45 26.21
C GLN A 289 22.44 -7.27 25.24
N PHE A 290 22.52 -6.10 24.61
CA PHE A 290 23.71 -5.65 23.89
C PHE A 290 24.67 -4.92 24.84
N SER A 291 25.89 -4.67 24.38
CA SER A 291 26.88 -3.87 25.15
C SER A 291 26.44 -2.42 25.40
N TRP A 292 25.59 -1.89 24.55
CA TRP A 292 25.06 -0.52 24.60
C TRP A 292 23.67 -0.40 25.26
N GLY A 293 22.97 -1.52 25.54
CA GLY A 293 21.64 -1.51 26.17
C GLY A 293 20.82 -2.75 25.84
N ARG A 294 19.57 -2.74 26.29
CA ARG A 294 18.59 -3.80 26.00
C ARG A 294 17.76 -3.44 24.79
N ASP A 295 17.42 -4.44 23.98
CA ASP A 295 16.60 -4.27 22.76
C ASP A 295 15.28 -5.02 22.90
N GLU A 296 14.18 -4.29 22.66
CA GLU A 296 12.80 -4.72 22.87
C GLU A 296 11.98 -4.77 21.58
N ARG A 297 12.64 -4.69 20.39
CA ARG A 297 11.95 -4.59 19.11
C ARG A 297 11.37 -5.91 18.64
N TYR A 298 10.12 -5.84 18.13
CA TYR A 298 9.41 -6.98 17.57
C TYR A 298 8.58 -6.61 16.35
N LYS A 299 8.19 -7.63 15.59
CA LYS A 299 7.20 -7.60 14.52
C LYS A 299 6.60 -8.99 14.32
N PHE A 300 5.82 -9.20 13.27
CA PHE A 300 5.11 -10.45 13.04
C PHE A 300 5.52 -11.09 11.72
N ILE A 301 5.59 -12.42 11.71
CA ILE A 301 5.79 -13.24 10.55
C ILE A 301 4.52 -14.06 10.33
N ILE A 302 3.89 -13.91 9.17
CA ILE A 302 2.70 -14.66 8.79
C ILE A 302 3.15 -15.86 8.00
N HIS A 303 2.94 -17.06 8.55
CA HIS A 303 3.22 -18.32 7.89
C HIS A 303 2.07 -18.69 6.99
N THR A 304 2.30 -18.71 5.69
CA THR A 304 1.32 -19.08 4.68
C THR A 304 1.74 -20.36 3.94
N ALA A 305 0.80 -21.03 3.30
CA ALA A 305 1.12 -22.17 2.45
C ALA A 305 2.00 -21.78 1.23
N ALA A 306 2.05 -20.48 0.89
CA ALA A 306 2.86 -19.96 -0.22
C ALA A 306 4.24 -19.41 0.22
N GLY A 307 4.52 -19.37 1.53
CA GLY A 307 5.76 -18.85 2.10
C GLY A 307 5.53 -17.86 3.24
N LEU A 308 6.57 -17.14 3.61
CA LEU A 308 6.55 -16.19 4.72
C LEU A 308 6.16 -14.79 4.23
N GLU A 309 5.29 -14.14 4.97
CA GLU A 309 4.96 -12.72 4.81
C GLU A 309 5.26 -12.01 6.13
N TYR A 310 5.53 -10.70 6.05
CA TYR A 310 5.93 -9.93 7.22
C TYR A 310 4.94 -8.80 7.46
N ALA A 311 4.53 -8.62 8.71
CA ALA A 311 3.66 -7.55 9.15
C ALA A 311 4.32 -6.75 10.27
N GLY A 312 4.30 -5.42 10.16
CA GLY A 312 4.98 -4.53 11.08
C GLY A 312 4.39 -3.12 11.10
N SER A 313 5.16 -2.20 11.63
CA SER A 313 4.77 -0.82 11.88
C SER A 313 4.96 0.09 10.65
N VAL A 314 4.06 1.05 10.48
CA VAL A 314 4.23 2.20 9.57
C VAL A 314 5.13 3.28 10.16
N ASN A 315 5.37 3.24 11.48
CA ASN A 315 6.15 4.27 12.18
C ASN A 315 7.64 4.08 11.94
N ALA A 316 8.39 5.15 12.13
CA ALA A 316 9.85 5.09 12.16
C ALA A 316 10.31 4.12 13.26
N ASN A 317 11.46 3.49 13.04
CA ASN A 317 12.06 2.60 14.01
C ASN A 317 12.33 3.32 15.35
N ASN A 318 12.29 2.55 16.44
CA ASN A 318 12.59 3.02 17.79
C ASN A 318 11.56 3.96 18.44
N VAL A 319 10.34 4.03 17.92
CA VAL A 319 9.24 4.73 18.60
C VAL A 319 8.72 3.86 19.74
N ALA A 320 8.74 4.38 20.97
CA ALA A 320 8.20 3.68 22.14
C ALA A 320 6.66 3.70 22.14
N PRO A 321 5.98 2.67 22.70
CA PRO A 321 4.51 2.56 22.67
C PRO A 321 3.81 3.51 23.63
N ALA A 322 4.51 4.00 24.66
CA ALA A 322 3.91 4.85 25.70
C ALA A 322 3.36 6.16 25.10
N GLY A 323 2.08 6.44 25.39
CA GLY A 323 1.42 7.66 24.91
C GLY A 323 1.06 7.67 23.42
N GLN A 324 1.30 6.60 22.69
CA GLN A 324 0.97 6.52 21.28
C GLN A 324 -0.54 6.31 21.05
N PRO A 325 -1.10 6.84 19.95
CA PRO A 325 -2.49 6.58 19.60
C PRO A 325 -2.71 5.10 19.23
N ALA A 326 -3.96 4.65 19.23
CA ALA A 326 -4.30 3.27 18.86
C ALA A 326 -3.77 2.85 17.47
N SER A 327 -3.65 3.80 16.54
CA SER A 327 -3.09 3.55 15.19
C SER A 327 -1.59 3.18 15.19
N TYR A 328 -0.87 3.42 16.29
CA TYR A 328 0.50 2.94 16.45
C TYR A 328 0.60 1.42 16.30
N PHE A 329 -0.40 0.70 16.77
CA PHE A 329 -0.45 -0.76 16.76
C PHE A 329 -1.03 -1.33 15.46
N ASN A 330 -1.32 -0.49 14.46
CA ASN A 330 -1.79 -0.96 13.15
C ASN A 330 -0.71 -1.74 12.44
N LEU A 331 -1.12 -2.84 11.80
CA LEU A 331 -0.26 -3.74 11.05
C LEU A 331 -0.33 -3.42 9.56
N VAL A 332 0.83 -3.34 8.94
CA VAL A 332 0.97 -3.23 7.48
C VAL A 332 1.95 -4.27 6.95
N PRO A 333 1.83 -4.68 5.68
CA PRO A 333 2.85 -5.49 5.03
C PRO A 333 4.21 -4.77 5.03
N VAL A 334 5.25 -5.48 5.42
CA VAL A 334 6.63 -4.94 5.48
C VAL A 334 7.63 -5.94 4.87
N THR A 335 8.87 -5.52 4.72
CA THR A 335 9.95 -6.38 4.25
C THR A 335 10.45 -7.31 5.35
N ASN A 336 11.29 -8.29 4.98
CA ASN A 336 11.97 -9.19 5.92
C ASN A 336 13.18 -8.56 6.64
N SER A 337 13.36 -7.25 6.58
CA SER A 337 14.43 -6.56 7.32
C SER A 337 14.35 -6.89 8.80
N GLN A 338 15.47 -7.27 9.40
CA GLN A 338 15.54 -7.61 10.83
C GLN A 338 15.17 -6.43 11.72
N TRP A 339 15.49 -5.20 11.31
CA TRP A 339 15.47 -4.01 12.16
C TRP A 339 14.41 -2.98 11.78
N ASP A 340 13.90 -3.02 10.53
CA ASP A 340 12.98 -2.01 10.03
C ASP A 340 11.53 -2.38 10.31
N ASN A 341 10.68 -1.35 10.40
CA ASN A 341 9.24 -1.48 10.59
C ASN A 341 8.84 -2.31 11.83
N THR A 342 9.60 -2.16 12.92
CA THR A 342 9.37 -2.86 14.18
C THR A 342 8.54 -2.02 15.14
N TYR A 343 7.87 -2.69 16.07
CA TYR A 343 7.32 -2.11 17.28
C TYR A 343 8.31 -2.27 18.42
N LYS A 344 8.07 -1.57 19.53
CA LYS A 344 8.74 -1.82 20.79
C LYS A 344 7.75 -2.40 21.81
N PHE A 345 8.21 -3.36 22.60
CA PHE A 345 7.50 -3.73 23.81
C PHE A 345 7.48 -2.57 24.81
N ASP A 346 6.44 -2.52 25.63
CA ASP A 346 6.48 -1.72 26.85
C ASP A 346 7.60 -2.25 27.77
N PRO A 347 8.39 -1.40 28.43
CA PRO A 347 9.47 -1.83 29.30
C PRO A 347 9.04 -2.83 30.40
N SER A 348 7.77 -2.80 30.82
CA SER A 348 7.23 -3.74 31.81
C SER A 348 7.14 -5.18 31.32
N ALA A 349 7.29 -5.44 30.02
CA ALA A 349 7.27 -6.78 29.44
C ALA A 349 8.60 -7.54 29.64
N ASP A 350 9.69 -6.85 29.98
CA ASP A 350 10.99 -7.50 30.15
C ASP A 350 10.95 -8.54 31.27
N LYS A 351 11.41 -9.75 30.96
CA LYS A 351 11.42 -10.93 31.86
C LYS A 351 10.03 -11.31 32.37
N LYS A 352 8.98 -11.03 31.57
CA LYS A 352 7.60 -11.37 31.86
C LYS A 352 7.00 -12.24 30.79
N ASN A 353 5.83 -12.81 31.12
CA ASN A 353 4.99 -13.41 30.12
C ASN A 353 4.04 -12.35 29.56
N VAL A 354 3.74 -12.46 28.27
CA VAL A 354 2.76 -11.62 27.62
C VAL A 354 1.71 -12.49 26.90
N LYS A 355 0.49 -12.00 26.86
CA LYS A 355 -0.52 -12.43 25.91
C LYS A 355 -0.40 -11.54 24.67
N VAL A 356 -0.48 -12.14 23.47
CA VAL A 356 -0.42 -11.40 22.21
C VAL A 356 -1.62 -11.76 21.35
N ASP A 357 -2.34 -10.73 20.92
CA ASP A 357 -3.48 -10.83 20.01
C ASP A 357 -3.11 -10.09 18.71
N VAL A 358 -3.28 -10.73 17.54
CA VAL A 358 -3.26 -10.11 16.21
C VAL A 358 -4.68 -10.16 15.67
N MET A 359 -5.24 -8.99 15.39
CA MET A 359 -6.64 -8.81 14.99
C MET A 359 -6.68 -8.32 13.53
N LEU A 360 -7.01 -9.22 12.61
CA LEU A 360 -7.11 -8.95 11.18
C LEU A 360 -8.59 -8.77 10.80
N GLN A 361 -9.20 -7.73 11.37
CA GLN A 361 -10.65 -7.45 11.32
C GLN A 361 -10.97 -6.30 10.34
N PRO A 362 -12.23 -6.15 9.90
CA PRO A 362 -12.59 -5.21 8.84
C PRO A 362 -12.20 -3.75 9.08
N ASN A 363 -12.24 -3.27 10.32
CA ASN A 363 -11.97 -1.87 10.62
C ASN A 363 -10.47 -1.52 10.50
N ALA A 364 -9.61 -2.34 11.12
CA ALA A 364 -8.16 -2.17 11.07
C ALA A 364 -7.47 -3.50 11.33
N TYR A 365 -6.33 -3.71 10.71
CA TYR A 365 -5.41 -4.77 11.10
C TYR A 365 -4.51 -4.22 12.18
N THR A 366 -4.58 -4.80 13.36
CA THR A 366 -3.90 -4.30 14.54
C THR A 366 -3.47 -5.44 15.45
N HIS A 367 -2.68 -5.13 16.46
CA HIS A 367 -2.29 -6.11 17.48
C HIS A 367 -2.35 -5.49 18.88
N LYS A 368 -2.34 -6.37 19.86
CA LYS A 368 -2.28 -6.01 21.28
C LYS A 368 -1.31 -6.94 22.01
N VAL A 369 -0.46 -6.36 22.83
CA VAL A 369 0.40 -7.08 23.78
C VAL A 369 -0.07 -6.73 25.19
N THR A 370 -0.35 -7.75 26.00
CA THR A 370 -0.78 -7.60 27.39
C THR A 370 0.21 -8.31 28.29
N VAL A 371 0.83 -7.59 29.21
CA VAL A 371 1.74 -8.19 30.22
C VAL A 371 0.92 -8.95 31.24
N LEU A 372 1.36 -10.18 31.59
CA LEU A 372 0.68 -11.09 32.49
C LEU A 372 1.29 -11.08 33.90
#